data_6f15c431925c8e50c897fad1ecf79d2a
#
_entry.id   6f15c431925c8e50c897fad1ecf79d2a
#
_cell.length_a   1.000
_cell.length_b   1.000
_cell.length_c   1.000
_cell.angle_alpha   90.00
_cell.angle_beta   90.00
_cell.angle_gamma   90.00
#
_symmetry.space_group_name_H-M   'P 1'
#
loop_
_entity.id
_entity.type
_entity.pdbx_description
1 polymer ?
#
loop_
_entity_poly.entity_id
_entity_poly.type
_entity_poly.pdbx_seq_one_letter_code
_entity_poly.pdbx_strand_id
1 'polypeptide(L)'
;HTIWYNPNRAFGVGRQVAEGESLKDGFPAYSSVWGDKGNYGNRGERYLAGVAFLDGKDHLPSAVMCRGYYTRSYLWAVDFDGKQLKTKWLHASTTSGTAYAQGAHSLAVGDVDGDGCDEITYGSAAINNDGTLLYSTGLGHGDAQHLGDLDPDRPGLEYFMVHEEYPYGSDLRDAKTGEILYRTLDRDDTGRGLAADIDANHRGYEMWSSDNPEVRDCKGNVIVEAKDAWKKRSGEKKKKQAPQQGDWNSNEKTTFRAVSPMPAMNFRIYWDGDLQDELLANGRAPHFPPYIQKWNGKEAVALPLSNGKQLFEMGHSVSCNWTKATPNLQADLFGDWREE
;
A
#
# COMPACT_ATOMS: atom_id res chain seq x y z
N HIS A 1 15.35 12.88 -24.52
CA HIS A 1 14.48 13.74 -25.31
C HIS A 1 13.04 13.53 -24.86
N THR A 2 12.28 14.60 -24.61
CA THR A 2 10.85 14.50 -24.33
C THR A 2 10.13 14.14 -25.62
N ILE A 3 9.55 12.94 -25.68
CA ILE A 3 8.79 12.46 -26.83
C ILE A 3 7.33 12.89 -26.80
N TRP A 4 6.86 13.26 -25.61
CA TRP A 4 5.50 13.70 -25.36
C TRP A 4 5.46 14.58 -24.12
N TYR A 5 4.67 15.61 -24.13
CA TYR A 5 4.41 16.50 -23.02
C TYR A 5 2.93 16.86 -22.93
N ASN A 6 2.30 16.49 -21.86
CA ASN A 6 0.98 16.95 -21.48
C ASN A 6 1.14 17.95 -20.32
N PRO A 7 0.64 19.18 -20.43
CA PRO A 7 0.70 20.15 -19.33
C PRO A 7 -0.18 19.78 -18.14
N ASN A 8 -0.49 18.49 -17.99
CA ASN A 8 -1.27 17.91 -16.92
C ASN A 8 -2.72 18.44 -16.82
N ARG A 9 -3.28 18.81 -17.95
CA ARG A 9 -4.65 19.34 -18.04
C ARG A 9 -5.71 18.33 -17.61
N ALA A 10 -5.46 17.04 -17.88
CA ALA A 10 -6.36 15.97 -17.50
C ALA A 10 -6.54 15.88 -15.98
N PHE A 11 -5.54 16.29 -15.20
CA PHE A 11 -5.58 16.29 -13.75
C PHE A 11 -5.94 17.63 -13.13
N GLY A 12 -6.33 18.63 -13.91
CA GLY A 12 -6.65 19.96 -13.42
C GLY A 12 -5.46 20.71 -12.84
N VAL A 13 -4.25 20.46 -13.35
CA VAL A 13 -3.01 21.16 -12.94
C VAL A 13 -2.69 22.29 -13.89
N GLY A 14 -1.98 23.27 -13.39
CA GLY A 14 -1.64 24.49 -14.13
C GLY A 14 -2.79 25.49 -14.13
N ARG A 15 -2.95 26.24 -15.20
CA ARG A 15 -3.99 27.29 -15.27
C ARG A 15 -5.42 26.74 -15.39
N GLN A 16 -5.59 25.45 -15.63
CA GLN A 16 -6.90 24.84 -15.68
C GLN A 16 -7.21 24.16 -14.36
N VAL A 17 -7.60 24.95 -13.41
CA VAL A 17 -8.26 24.51 -12.20
C VAL A 17 -9.72 24.22 -12.46
N ALA A 18 -10.35 23.39 -11.64
CA ALA A 18 -11.78 23.15 -11.76
C ALA A 18 -12.57 24.46 -11.60
N GLU A 19 -13.76 24.50 -12.18
CA GLU A 19 -14.64 25.66 -12.10
C GLU A 19 -14.88 26.04 -10.63
N GLY A 20 -14.64 27.31 -10.30
CA GLY A 20 -14.75 27.82 -8.93
C GLY A 20 -13.44 27.73 -8.09
N GLU A 21 -12.38 27.15 -8.64
CA GLU A 21 -11.05 27.20 -8.00
C GLU A 21 -10.31 28.49 -8.38
N SER A 22 -9.68 29.11 -7.41
CA SER A 22 -8.90 30.33 -7.63
C SER A 22 -7.40 30.02 -7.57
N LEU A 23 -6.67 30.44 -8.58
CA LEU A 23 -5.20 30.50 -8.55
C LEU A 23 -4.70 31.84 -8.01
N LYS A 24 -5.60 32.76 -7.67
CA LYS A 24 -5.25 34.15 -7.40
C LYS A 24 -4.30 34.30 -6.23
N ASP A 25 -4.46 33.47 -5.22
CA ASP A 25 -3.67 33.52 -3.99
C ASP A 25 -2.82 32.24 -3.78
N GLY A 26 -2.60 31.47 -4.86
CA GLY A 26 -1.82 30.26 -4.82
C GLY A 26 -2.58 29.04 -4.25
N PHE A 27 -1.86 28.21 -3.52
CA PHE A 27 -2.29 26.89 -3.07
C PHE A 27 -3.53 26.77 -2.16
N PRO A 28 -3.98 27.73 -1.36
CA PRO A 28 -5.03 27.49 -0.36
C PRO A 28 -6.37 27.02 -0.92
N ALA A 29 -6.88 27.67 -1.97
CA ALA A 29 -8.14 27.26 -2.59
C ALA A 29 -8.00 25.94 -3.37
N TYR A 30 -6.82 25.70 -3.91
CA TYR A 30 -6.46 24.49 -4.61
C TYR A 30 -6.36 23.29 -3.66
N SER A 31 -5.77 23.47 -2.48
CA SER A 31 -5.61 22.43 -1.47
C SER A 31 -6.94 21.90 -0.95
N SER A 32 -7.92 22.77 -0.71
CA SER A 32 -9.22 22.36 -0.14
C SER A 32 -9.98 21.39 -1.03
N VAL A 33 -9.87 21.54 -2.35
CA VAL A 33 -10.51 20.67 -3.34
C VAL A 33 -9.94 19.25 -3.32
N TRP A 34 -8.69 19.10 -2.90
CA TRP A 34 -7.98 17.83 -2.78
C TRP A 34 -7.99 17.28 -1.34
N GLY A 35 -8.71 17.91 -0.42
CA GLY A 35 -8.82 17.51 0.96
C GLY A 35 -7.68 18.01 1.86
N ASP A 36 -6.81 18.89 1.38
CA ASP A 36 -5.78 19.51 2.22
C ASP A 36 -6.41 20.49 3.20
N LYS A 37 -6.23 20.27 4.48
CA LYS A 37 -6.69 21.15 5.56
C LYS A 37 -5.60 22.19 5.90
N GLY A 38 -5.24 23.04 4.92
CA GLY A 38 -4.24 24.10 5.12
C GLY A 38 -2.78 23.63 4.96
N ASN A 39 -2.53 22.43 4.52
CA ASN A 39 -1.20 21.92 4.20
C ASN A 39 -0.94 22.04 2.69
N TYR A 40 -0.28 23.05 2.33
CA TYR A 40 0.12 23.50 1.00
C TYR A 40 0.45 22.38 0.00
N GLY A 41 -0.57 21.87 -0.70
CA GLY A 41 -0.41 20.94 -1.81
C GLY A 41 -0.05 19.51 -1.44
N ASN A 42 0.03 19.14 -0.17
CA ASN A 42 0.41 17.79 0.24
C ASN A 42 -0.52 16.72 -0.36
N ARG A 43 -1.83 16.93 -0.32
CA ARG A 43 -2.84 16.02 -0.89
C ARG A 43 -3.11 16.31 -2.36
N GLY A 44 -2.98 17.55 -2.79
CA GLY A 44 -3.13 17.98 -4.18
C GLY A 44 -2.01 17.51 -5.11
N GLU A 45 -0.84 17.22 -4.57
CA GLU A 45 0.34 16.78 -5.30
C GLU A 45 0.67 15.29 -5.05
N ARG A 46 -0.35 14.46 -4.89
CA ARG A 46 -0.22 13.01 -4.78
C ARG A 46 -0.52 12.35 -6.11
N TYR A 47 0.50 11.72 -6.66
CA TYR A 47 0.45 11.02 -7.93
C TYR A 47 0.85 9.58 -7.73
N LEU A 48 0.11 8.69 -8.40
CA LEU A 48 0.43 7.27 -8.50
C LEU A 48 0.46 6.90 -9.98
N ALA A 49 1.19 5.84 -10.30
CA ALA A 49 1.22 5.30 -11.65
C ALA A 49 1.30 3.78 -11.62
N GLY A 50 0.77 3.15 -12.65
CA GLY A 50 0.83 1.73 -12.88
C GLY A 50 0.78 1.42 -14.36
N VAL A 51 0.97 0.16 -14.68
CA VAL A 51 0.87 -0.39 -16.04
C VAL A 51 -0.23 -1.44 -16.02
N ALA A 52 -1.15 -1.40 -16.99
CA ALA A 52 -2.30 -2.28 -17.05
C ALA A 52 -2.55 -2.78 -18.48
N PHE A 53 -2.90 -4.05 -18.63
CA PHE A 53 -3.33 -4.64 -19.90
C PHE A 53 -4.83 -4.41 -20.11
N LEU A 54 -5.22 -3.15 -20.32
CA LEU A 54 -6.61 -2.73 -20.42
C LEU A 54 -7.35 -3.29 -21.65
N ASP A 55 -6.62 -3.77 -22.66
CA ASP A 55 -7.16 -4.45 -23.86
C ASP A 55 -6.79 -5.94 -23.87
N GLY A 56 -6.34 -6.47 -22.73
CA GLY A 56 -5.86 -7.85 -22.61
C GLY A 56 -4.37 -8.03 -22.95
N LYS A 57 -3.83 -9.18 -22.56
CA LYS A 57 -2.38 -9.48 -22.63
C LYS A 57 -1.81 -9.60 -24.04
N ASP A 58 -2.68 -9.74 -25.07
CA ASP A 58 -2.27 -9.76 -26.48
C ASP A 58 -2.02 -8.37 -27.06
N HIS A 59 -2.29 -7.32 -26.29
CA HIS A 59 -2.08 -5.92 -26.64
C HIS A 59 -0.96 -5.30 -25.82
N LEU A 60 -0.43 -4.17 -26.29
CA LEU A 60 0.51 -3.37 -25.49
C LEU A 60 -0.20 -2.83 -24.25
N PRO A 61 0.47 -2.82 -23.10
CA PRO A 61 -0.13 -2.28 -21.90
C PRO A 61 -0.30 -0.76 -21.98
N SER A 62 -1.29 -0.26 -21.26
CA SER A 62 -1.52 1.17 -21.04
C SER A 62 -0.77 1.65 -19.80
N ALA A 63 -0.33 2.91 -19.81
CA ALA A 63 0.09 3.59 -18.61
C ALA A 63 -1.14 4.20 -17.92
N VAL A 64 -1.32 3.90 -16.63
CA VAL A 64 -2.38 4.49 -15.82
C VAL A 64 -1.75 5.43 -14.80
N MET A 65 -2.17 6.68 -14.80
CA MET A 65 -1.71 7.72 -13.89
C MET A 65 -2.86 8.23 -13.05
N CYS A 66 -2.62 8.38 -11.74
CA CYS A 66 -3.64 8.79 -10.79
C CYS A 66 -3.24 10.09 -10.08
N ARG A 67 -4.22 10.91 -9.75
CA ARG A 67 -4.07 12.07 -8.90
C ARG A 67 -5.24 12.19 -7.92
N GLY A 68 -4.90 12.42 -6.64
CA GLY A 68 -5.87 12.62 -5.58
C GLY A 68 -6.49 11.33 -5.07
N TYR A 69 -6.83 11.27 -3.78
CA TYR A 69 -7.44 10.10 -3.16
C TYR A 69 -8.27 10.42 -1.90
N TYR A 70 -8.09 11.58 -1.28
CA TYR A 70 -8.87 11.98 -0.10
C TYR A 70 -10.22 12.61 -0.44
N THR A 71 -10.35 13.17 -1.64
CA THR A 71 -11.58 13.79 -2.15
C THR A 71 -11.70 13.47 -3.63
N ARG A 72 -11.40 14.42 -4.52
CA ARG A 72 -11.36 14.15 -5.96
C ARG A 72 -10.32 13.10 -6.31
N SER A 73 -10.65 12.26 -7.27
CA SER A 73 -9.75 11.26 -7.84
C SER A 73 -9.83 11.34 -9.35
N TYR A 74 -8.67 11.35 -9.98
CA TYR A 74 -8.55 11.27 -11.43
C TYR A 74 -7.63 10.12 -11.77
N LEU A 75 -8.10 9.22 -12.63
CA LEU A 75 -7.30 8.14 -13.20
C LEU A 75 -7.30 8.34 -14.71
N TRP A 76 -6.13 8.34 -15.30
CA TRP A 76 -5.91 8.64 -16.70
C TRP A 76 -5.10 7.53 -17.36
N ALA A 77 -5.71 6.83 -18.30
CA ALA A 77 -5.08 5.81 -19.11
C ALA A 77 -4.56 6.37 -20.43
N VAL A 78 -3.36 5.96 -20.78
CA VAL A 78 -2.63 6.42 -21.96
C VAL A 78 -1.99 5.25 -22.68
N ASP A 79 -2.24 5.16 -23.98
CA ASP A 79 -1.64 4.18 -24.87
C ASP A 79 -0.49 4.79 -25.67
N PHE A 80 0.44 3.93 -26.09
CA PHE A 80 1.47 4.29 -27.06
C PHE A 80 1.25 3.53 -28.37
N ASP A 81 1.01 4.26 -29.46
CA ASP A 81 0.72 3.68 -30.79
C ASP A 81 1.98 3.43 -31.65
N GLY A 82 3.15 3.47 -31.03
CA GLY A 82 4.45 3.36 -31.69
C GLY A 82 5.02 4.69 -32.18
N LYS A 83 4.26 5.79 -32.08
CA LYS A 83 4.67 7.13 -32.51
C LYS A 83 4.36 8.19 -31.47
N GLN A 84 3.20 8.12 -30.85
CA GLN A 84 2.73 9.12 -29.91
C GLN A 84 1.90 8.47 -28.80
N LEU A 85 1.83 9.17 -27.68
CA LEU A 85 0.95 8.83 -26.57
C LEU A 85 -0.46 9.38 -26.83
N LYS A 86 -1.47 8.55 -26.59
CA LYS A 86 -2.90 8.89 -26.78
C LYS A 86 -3.66 8.60 -25.51
N THR A 87 -4.51 9.53 -25.11
CA THR A 87 -5.49 9.27 -24.06
C THR A 87 -6.42 8.15 -24.50
N LYS A 88 -6.48 7.08 -23.71
CA LYS A 88 -7.47 6.01 -23.85
C LYS A 88 -8.77 6.44 -23.18
N TRP A 89 -8.70 6.72 -21.89
CA TRP A 89 -9.81 7.27 -21.12
C TRP A 89 -9.32 8.13 -19.94
N LEU A 90 -10.24 8.92 -19.40
CA LEU A 90 -10.06 9.68 -18.16
C LEU A 90 -11.26 9.45 -17.25
N HIS A 91 -11.04 8.76 -16.13
CA HIS A 91 -12.01 8.66 -15.06
C HIS A 91 -11.87 9.84 -14.10
N ALA A 92 -12.93 10.60 -13.89
CA ALA A 92 -12.95 11.76 -13.02
C ALA A 92 -14.03 11.58 -11.94
N SER A 93 -13.60 11.43 -10.69
CA SER A 93 -14.50 11.32 -9.54
C SER A 93 -14.48 12.61 -8.73
N THR A 94 -15.51 13.42 -8.90
CA THR A 94 -15.61 14.74 -8.27
C THR A 94 -16.75 14.84 -7.24
N THR A 95 -17.56 13.80 -7.12
CA THR A 95 -18.74 13.74 -6.23
C THR A 95 -18.81 12.42 -5.49
N SER A 96 -19.53 12.36 -4.38
CA SER A 96 -19.80 11.12 -3.66
C SER A 96 -20.57 10.10 -4.51
N GLY A 97 -20.48 8.82 -4.18
CA GLY A 97 -21.07 7.72 -4.95
C GLY A 97 -20.26 7.26 -6.15
N THR A 98 -19.05 7.80 -6.30
CA THR A 98 -18.04 7.44 -7.30
C THR A 98 -16.76 6.98 -6.58
N ALA A 99 -15.58 7.05 -7.20
CA ALA A 99 -14.30 6.89 -6.52
C ALA A 99 -13.89 8.13 -5.68
N TYR A 100 -14.75 9.14 -5.55
CA TYR A 100 -14.51 10.32 -4.72
C TYR A 100 -14.30 9.92 -3.26
N ALA A 101 -13.21 10.37 -2.66
CA ALA A 101 -12.78 10.06 -1.30
C ALA A 101 -12.51 8.57 -1.02
N GLN A 102 -12.38 7.74 -2.05
CA GLN A 102 -12.20 6.30 -1.91
C GLN A 102 -10.76 5.81 -2.17
N GLY A 103 -9.87 6.68 -2.62
CA GLY A 103 -8.54 6.28 -3.06
C GLY A 103 -7.61 5.85 -1.93
N ALA A 104 -6.49 5.21 -2.30
CA ALA A 104 -5.44 4.78 -1.38
C ALA A 104 -4.08 5.40 -1.72
N HIS A 105 -3.08 5.15 -0.89
CA HIS A 105 -1.69 5.57 -1.14
C HIS A 105 -0.97 4.73 -2.21
N SER A 106 -1.61 3.71 -2.73
CA SER A 106 -1.16 2.88 -3.83
C SER A 106 -2.33 2.55 -4.75
N LEU A 107 -2.04 1.92 -5.87
CA LEU A 107 -3.01 1.25 -6.72
C LEU A 107 -2.54 -0.18 -6.96
N ALA A 108 -3.47 -1.08 -7.26
CA ALA A 108 -3.13 -2.38 -7.79
C ALA A 108 -3.88 -2.62 -9.10
N VAL A 109 -3.34 -3.49 -9.92
CA VAL A 109 -3.82 -3.79 -11.26
C VAL A 109 -3.97 -5.30 -11.39
N GLY A 110 -5.04 -5.76 -11.97
CA GLY A 110 -5.28 -7.17 -12.26
C GLY A 110 -6.64 -7.41 -12.88
N ASP A 111 -6.77 -8.52 -13.58
CA ASP A 111 -8.02 -9.01 -14.15
C ASP A 111 -8.90 -9.54 -12.99
N VAL A 112 -9.69 -8.63 -12.38
CA VAL A 112 -10.48 -8.98 -11.19
C VAL A 112 -11.82 -9.60 -11.55
N ASP A 113 -12.29 -9.42 -12.76
CA ASP A 113 -13.59 -9.95 -13.18
C ASP A 113 -13.51 -11.16 -14.12
N GLY A 114 -12.30 -11.51 -14.58
CA GLY A 114 -12.02 -12.69 -15.37
C GLY A 114 -12.34 -12.51 -16.86
N ASP A 115 -12.36 -11.27 -17.37
CA ASP A 115 -12.65 -10.99 -18.78
C ASP A 115 -11.39 -10.97 -19.66
N GLY A 116 -10.20 -11.07 -19.05
CA GLY A 116 -8.89 -11.07 -19.70
C GLY A 116 -8.26 -9.69 -19.82
N CYS A 117 -8.90 -8.65 -19.32
CA CYS A 117 -8.38 -7.29 -19.24
C CYS A 117 -8.12 -6.93 -17.78
N ASP A 118 -7.21 -5.99 -17.54
CA ASP A 118 -6.92 -5.56 -16.19
C ASP A 118 -7.84 -4.43 -15.73
N GLU A 119 -8.31 -4.50 -14.49
CA GLU A 119 -8.95 -3.44 -13.72
C GLU A 119 -7.93 -2.74 -12.82
N ILE A 120 -8.33 -1.58 -12.33
CA ILE A 120 -7.55 -0.79 -11.38
C ILE A 120 -8.29 -0.75 -10.04
N THR A 121 -7.75 -1.43 -9.03
CA THR A 121 -8.22 -1.27 -7.64
C THR A 121 -7.56 -0.05 -7.03
N TYR A 122 -8.37 0.87 -6.53
CA TYR A 122 -7.94 2.17 -6.04
C TYR A 122 -8.61 2.50 -4.71
N GLY A 123 -8.09 1.88 -3.65
CA GLY A 123 -8.64 2.01 -2.31
C GLY A 123 -10.01 1.34 -2.16
N SER A 124 -11.00 2.08 -1.73
CA SER A 124 -12.37 1.59 -1.53
C SER A 124 -13.21 1.60 -2.82
N ALA A 125 -12.57 1.77 -3.98
CA ALA A 125 -13.21 1.70 -5.30
C ALA A 125 -12.35 0.91 -6.28
N ALA A 126 -12.97 0.41 -7.33
CA ALA A 126 -12.30 -0.16 -8.49
C ALA A 126 -12.84 0.45 -9.78
N ILE A 127 -11.95 0.59 -10.76
CA ILE A 127 -12.22 1.15 -12.08
C ILE A 127 -12.00 0.06 -13.11
N ASN A 128 -12.99 -0.12 -13.96
CA ASN A 128 -12.99 -1.10 -15.02
C ASN A 128 -11.97 -0.75 -16.11
N ASN A 129 -11.56 -1.72 -16.91
CA ASN A 129 -10.61 -1.59 -18.01
C ASN A 129 -10.99 -0.49 -19.02
N ASP A 130 -12.28 -0.18 -19.17
CA ASP A 130 -12.81 0.89 -20.04
C ASP A 130 -12.88 2.28 -19.36
N GLY A 131 -12.44 2.38 -18.10
CA GLY A 131 -12.46 3.63 -17.32
C GLY A 131 -13.76 3.90 -16.59
N THR A 132 -14.76 3.02 -16.67
CA THR A 132 -16.00 3.15 -15.89
C THR A 132 -15.77 2.69 -14.45
N LEU A 133 -16.62 3.15 -13.53
CA LEU A 133 -16.58 2.68 -12.14
C LEU A 133 -17.09 1.23 -12.09
N LEU A 134 -16.25 0.32 -11.60
CA LEU A 134 -16.66 -1.06 -11.34
C LEU A 134 -17.51 -1.14 -10.06
N TYR A 135 -16.95 -0.66 -8.96
CA TYR A 135 -17.67 -0.50 -7.69
C TYR A 135 -17.06 0.59 -6.82
N SER A 136 -17.82 1.00 -5.80
CA SER A 136 -17.38 1.86 -4.70
C SER A 136 -18.04 1.38 -3.41
N THR A 137 -17.24 1.03 -2.41
CA THR A 137 -17.76 0.52 -1.13
C THR A 137 -18.24 1.63 -0.21
N GLY A 138 -17.83 2.86 -0.44
CA GLY A 138 -18.13 4.00 0.42
C GLY A 138 -17.36 4.01 1.75
N LEU A 139 -16.35 3.16 1.92
CA LEU A 139 -15.59 3.04 3.17
C LEU A 139 -14.48 4.09 3.31
N GLY A 140 -14.30 4.93 2.30
CA GLY A 140 -13.35 6.05 2.36
C GLY A 140 -11.92 5.66 2.04
N HIS A 141 -11.03 6.61 2.28
CA HIS A 141 -9.61 6.49 2.07
C HIS A 141 -8.95 5.49 3.03
N GLY A 142 -7.84 4.91 2.61
CA GLY A 142 -6.97 4.10 3.47
C GLY A 142 -5.53 3.99 2.98
N ASP A 143 -4.68 3.53 3.85
CA ASP A 143 -3.23 3.68 3.75
C ASP A 143 -2.51 2.49 3.11
N ALA A 144 -3.10 1.29 3.16
CA ALA A 144 -2.51 0.07 2.62
C ALA A 144 -3.59 -0.81 1.97
N GLN A 145 -3.19 -1.46 0.89
CA GLN A 145 -4.05 -2.35 0.11
C GLN A 145 -3.24 -3.47 -0.53
N HIS A 146 -3.87 -4.63 -0.71
CA HIS A 146 -3.27 -5.80 -1.33
C HIS A 146 -4.31 -6.51 -2.19
N LEU A 147 -3.99 -6.74 -3.47
CA LEU A 147 -4.78 -7.50 -4.43
C LEU A 147 -4.07 -8.81 -4.74
N GLY A 148 -4.79 -9.91 -4.77
CA GLY A 148 -4.26 -11.22 -5.13
C GLY A 148 -5.29 -12.33 -4.96
N ASP A 149 -4.91 -13.55 -5.27
CA ASP A 149 -5.61 -14.77 -4.88
C ASP A 149 -5.26 -15.04 -3.40
N LEU A 150 -5.91 -14.27 -2.51
CA LEU A 150 -5.61 -14.31 -1.07
C LEU A 150 -6.34 -15.47 -0.37
N ASP A 151 -7.45 -15.91 -0.93
CA ASP A 151 -8.22 -17.06 -0.48
C ASP A 151 -8.35 -18.11 -1.60
N PRO A 152 -7.39 -19.04 -1.72
CA PRO A 152 -7.34 -20.00 -2.82
C PRO A 152 -8.48 -21.05 -2.81
N ASP A 153 -9.40 -20.97 -1.87
CA ASP A 153 -10.64 -21.77 -1.86
C ASP A 153 -11.81 -21.03 -2.51
N ARG A 154 -11.64 -19.77 -2.89
CA ARG A 154 -12.60 -18.96 -3.62
C ARG A 154 -12.14 -18.79 -5.08
N PRO A 155 -13.07 -18.74 -6.04
CA PRO A 155 -12.70 -18.34 -7.39
C PRO A 155 -12.56 -16.84 -7.51
N GLY A 156 -11.53 -16.38 -8.22
CA GLY A 156 -11.27 -14.97 -8.47
C GLY A 156 -10.19 -14.39 -7.57
N LEU A 157 -10.14 -13.08 -7.47
CA LEU A 157 -9.17 -12.38 -6.64
C LEU A 157 -9.88 -11.72 -5.45
N GLU A 158 -9.15 -11.60 -4.35
CA GLU A 158 -9.55 -10.84 -3.19
C GLU A 158 -8.71 -9.57 -3.06
N TYR A 159 -9.26 -8.64 -2.30
CA TYR A 159 -8.65 -7.36 -2.01
C TYR A 159 -8.73 -7.05 -0.52
N PHE A 160 -7.57 -6.95 0.10
CA PHE A 160 -7.43 -6.54 1.49
C PHE A 160 -7.10 -5.05 1.59
N MET A 161 -7.73 -4.33 2.50
CA MET A 161 -7.51 -2.90 2.71
C MET A 161 -7.65 -2.51 4.18
N VAL A 162 -6.88 -1.50 4.61
CA VAL A 162 -7.05 -0.80 5.89
C VAL A 162 -7.64 0.59 5.66
N HIS A 163 -8.36 1.14 6.65
CA HIS A 163 -9.15 2.37 6.53
C HIS A 163 -8.71 3.47 7.49
N GLU A 164 -8.51 4.69 6.96
CA GLU A 164 -8.28 5.93 7.71
C GLU A 164 -9.60 6.59 8.14
N GLU A 165 -10.71 6.26 7.47
CA GLU A 165 -12.02 6.85 7.71
C GLU A 165 -12.88 5.96 8.63
N TYR A 166 -13.78 6.63 9.42
CA TYR A 166 -14.73 5.89 10.25
C TYR A 166 -15.61 4.95 9.40
N PRO A 167 -15.83 3.70 9.84
CA PRO A 167 -15.55 3.11 11.16
C PRO A 167 -14.17 2.46 11.31
N TYR A 168 -13.17 2.85 10.53
CA TYR A 168 -11.77 2.40 10.62
C TYR A 168 -11.59 0.88 10.47
N GLY A 169 -10.42 0.36 10.80
CA GLY A 169 -10.13 -1.08 10.75
C GLY A 169 -9.70 -1.57 9.37
N SER A 170 -10.04 -2.80 9.04
CA SER A 170 -9.67 -3.42 7.76
C SER A 170 -10.78 -4.31 7.23
N ASP A 171 -10.76 -4.57 5.93
CA ASP A 171 -11.64 -5.56 5.31
C ASP A 171 -10.90 -6.42 4.27
N LEU A 172 -11.41 -7.62 4.09
CA LEU A 172 -11.18 -8.47 2.92
C LEU A 172 -12.46 -8.49 2.10
N ARG A 173 -12.33 -8.25 0.81
CA ARG A 173 -13.47 -8.22 -0.12
C ARG A 173 -13.19 -9.01 -1.38
N ASP A 174 -14.25 -9.43 -2.04
CA ASP A 174 -14.22 -9.91 -3.41
C ASP A 174 -13.80 -8.76 -4.32
N ALA A 175 -12.73 -8.94 -5.10
CA ALA A 175 -12.15 -7.87 -5.90
C ALA A 175 -12.99 -7.49 -7.11
N LYS A 176 -13.85 -8.39 -7.60
CA LYS A 176 -14.76 -8.15 -8.73
C LYS A 176 -15.96 -7.31 -8.32
N THR A 177 -16.54 -7.61 -7.17
CA THR A 177 -17.85 -7.06 -6.77
C THR A 177 -17.76 -6.00 -5.70
N GLY A 178 -16.66 -5.97 -4.94
CA GLY A 178 -16.53 -5.14 -3.75
C GLY A 178 -17.30 -5.68 -2.54
N GLU A 179 -17.87 -6.89 -2.61
CA GLU A 179 -18.55 -7.54 -1.49
C GLU A 179 -17.56 -7.82 -0.37
N ILE A 180 -17.89 -7.37 0.84
CA ILE A 180 -17.04 -7.56 2.01
C ILE A 180 -17.23 -8.98 2.54
N LEU A 181 -16.14 -9.76 2.53
CA LEU A 181 -16.10 -11.13 3.00
C LEU A 181 -15.96 -11.19 4.53
N TYR A 182 -15.07 -10.39 5.08
CA TYR A 182 -15.02 -10.11 6.51
C TYR A 182 -14.47 -8.70 6.77
N ARG A 183 -14.68 -8.19 7.99
CA ARG A 183 -14.22 -6.89 8.41
C ARG A 183 -13.81 -6.88 9.87
N THR A 184 -12.74 -6.16 10.18
CA THR A 184 -12.38 -5.74 11.53
C THR A 184 -12.74 -4.28 11.73
N LEU A 185 -13.14 -3.91 12.95
CA LEU A 185 -13.41 -2.53 13.31
C LEU A 185 -12.36 -2.03 14.27
N ASP A 186 -12.03 -0.76 14.16
CA ASP A 186 -11.09 -0.12 15.06
C ASP A 186 -11.64 1.20 15.61
N ARG A 187 -10.88 1.83 16.52
CA ARG A 187 -11.28 3.07 17.20
C ARG A 187 -10.66 4.31 16.61
N ASP A 188 -9.68 4.14 15.76
CA ASP A 188 -8.88 5.23 15.19
C ASP A 188 -8.33 4.81 13.83
N ASP A 189 -7.69 5.74 13.14
CA ASP A 189 -7.02 5.56 11.86
C ASP A 189 -6.11 4.32 11.84
N THR A 190 -6.42 3.38 10.94
CA THR A 190 -5.65 2.17 10.71
C THR A 190 -4.63 2.41 9.61
N GLY A 191 -3.49 2.98 9.99
CA GLY A 191 -2.49 3.49 9.05
C GLY A 191 -1.57 2.44 8.42
N ARG A 192 -1.67 1.17 8.78
CA ARG A 192 -0.83 0.07 8.26
C ARG A 192 -1.59 -1.24 8.26
N GLY A 193 -1.30 -2.06 7.27
CA GLY A 193 -1.75 -3.45 7.19
C GLY A 193 -1.03 -4.19 6.07
N LEU A 194 -0.96 -5.49 6.18
CA LEU A 194 -0.33 -6.36 5.20
C LEU A 194 -1.17 -7.62 5.03
N ALA A 195 -1.19 -8.15 3.81
CA ALA A 195 -1.59 -9.49 3.48
C ALA A 195 -0.37 -10.23 2.93
N ALA A 196 -0.02 -11.38 3.52
CA ALA A 196 1.12 -12.20 3.11
C ALA A 196 0.88 -13.66 3.50
N ASP A 197 1.34 -14.60 2.70
CA ASP A 197 1.29 -16.04 2.98
C ASP A 197 2.48 -16.42 3.88
N ILE A 198 2.31 -16.26 5.20
CA ILE A 198 3.39 -16.43 6.17
C ILE A 198 3.33 -17.74 6.98
N ASP A 199 2.18 -18.43 7.03
CA ASP A 199 2.00 -19.59 7.88
C ASP A 199 1.56 -20.83 7.08
N ALA A 200 2.48 -21.74 6.82
CA ALA A 200 2.25 -23.01 6.12
C ALA A 200 1.14 -23.90 6.73
N ASN A 201 0.69 -23.63 7.96
CA ASN A 201 -0.39 -24.37 8.60
C ASN A 201 -1.79 -23.87 8.21
N HIS A 202 -1.87 -22.71 7.59
CA HIS A 202 -3.10 -22.11 7.11
C HIS A 202 -3.02 -21.95 5.60
N ARG A 203 -4.07 -22.35 4.90
CA ARG A 203 -4.12 -22.24 3.44
C ARG A 203 -4.57 -20.82 3.06
N GLY A 204 -3.80 -20.19 2.20
CA GLY A 204 -4.02 -18.82 1.75
C GLY A 204 -3.25 -17.80 2.58
N TYR A 205 -3.56 -16.56 2.42
CA TYR A 205 -2.82 -15.46 3.03
C TYR A 205 -3.28 -15.16 4.45
N GLU A 206 -2.34 -14.75 5.29
CA GLU A 206 -2.65 -14.11 6.56
C GLU A 206 -2.73 -12.58 6.39
N MET A 207 -3.56 -11.96 7.25
CA MET A 207 -3.79 -10.52 7.24
C MET A 207 -3.74 -9.95 8.66
N TRP A 208 -3.14 -8.78 8.77
CA TRP A 208 -3.05 -8.05 10.03
C TRP A 208 -2.93 -6.53 9.80
N SER A 209 -3.22 -5.75 10.84
CA SER A 209 -3.18 -4.29 10.77
C SER A 209 -2.59 -3.67 12.03
N SER A 210 -2.28 -2.36 11.98
CA SER A 210 -1.55 -1.65 13.04
C SER A 210 -2.34 -1.50 14.32
N ASP A 211 -3.65 -1.45 14.26
CA ASP A 211 -4.49 -1.07 15.38
C ASP A 211 -5.31 -2.26 15.91
N ASN A 212 -5.43 -3.30 15.12
CA ASN A 212 -5.93 -4.60 15.56
C ASN A 212 -4.78 -5.60 15.61
N PRO A 213 -4.23 -5.92 16.81
CA PRO A 213 -3.06 -6.78 16.97
C PRO A 213 -3.40 -8.26 16.83
N GLU A 214 -4.19 -8.62 15.84
CA GLU A 214 -4.57 -9.99 15.52
C GLU A 214 -4.02 -10.35 14.13
N VAL A 215 -3.42 -11.52 14.01
CA VAL A 215 -3.16 -12.14 12.70
C VAL A 215 -4.35 -13.04 12.39
N ARG A 216 -4.94 -12.85 11.22
CA ARG A 216 -6.11 -13.61 10.75
C ARG A 216 -5.77 -14.36 9.49
N ASP A 217 -6.38 -15.53 9.34
CA ASP A 217 -6.38 -16.24 8.07
C ASP A 217 -7.28 -15.56 7.02
N CYS A 218 -7.25 -16.04 5.79
CA CYS A 218 -8.07 -15.52 4.70
C CYS A 218 -9.59 -15.70 4.89
N LYS A 219 -10.01 -16.48 5.87
CA LYS A 219 -11.44 -16.64 6.26
C LYS A 219 -11.85 -15.69 7.39
N GLY A 220 -10.90 -14.88 7.90
CA GLY A 220 -11.12 -13.95 9.01
C GLY A 220 -11.00 -14.57 10.41
N ASN A 221 -10.59 -15.84 10.52
CA ASN A 221 -10.36 -16.47 11.82
C ASN A 221 -9.06 -15.94 12.45
N VAL A 222 -9.10 -15.66 13.74
CA VAL A 222 -7.90 -15.25 14.47
C VAL A 222 -7.00 -16.44 14.71
N ILE A 223 -5.79 -16.41 14.21
CA ILE A 223 -4.76 -17.43 14.43
C ILE A 223 -3.78 -17.03 15.53
N VAL A 224 -3.55 -15.73 15.72
CA VAL A 224 -2.76 -15.18 16.83
C VAL A 224 -3.40 -13.92 17.39
N GLU A 225 -3.57 -13.91 18.72
CA GLU A 225 -3.99 -12.73 19.47
C GLU A 225 -2.80 -12.12 20.19
N ALA A 226 -2.49 -10.87 19.91
CA ALA A 226 -1.44 -10.14 20.63
C ALA A 226 -1.98 -9.38 21.84
N LYS A 227 -2.73 -10.05 22.70
CA LYS A 227 -3.36 -9.45 23.90
C LYS A 227 -2.37 -8.70 24.79
N ASP A 228 -1.12 -9.15 24.84
CA ASP A 228 -0.08 -8.56 25.69
C ASP A 228 0.64 -7.35 25.07
N ALA A 229 0.61 -7.19 23.74
CA ALA A 229 1.25 -6.07 23.07
C ALA A 229 0.55 -4.74 23.39
N TRP A 230 -0.78 -4.76 23.51
CA TRP A 230 -1.58 -3.58 23.86
C TRP A 230 -1.39 -3.12 25.30
N LYS A 231 -1.32 -4.06 26.26
CA LYS A 231 -1.11 -3.74 27.68
C LYS A 231 0.24 -3.11 27.93
N LYS A 232 1.28 -3.50 27.22
CA LYS A 232 2.63 -2.90 27.31
C LYS A 232 2.69 -1.50 26.69
N ARG A 233 1.89 -1.22 25.66
CA ARG A 233 1.85 0.09 25.00
C ARG A 233 1.10 1.15 25.84
N SER A 234 0.02 0.77 26.52
CA SER A 234 -0.77 1.67 27.37
C SER A 234 -0.18 1.93 28.74
N GLY A 235 0.71 1.05 29.24
CA GLY A 235 1.30 1.12 30.58
C GLY A 235 2.64 1.85 30.71
N GLU A 236 3.39 2.03 29.64
CA GLU A 236 4.69 2.67 29.67
C GLU A 236 4.70 4.01 28.93
N LYS A 237 4.16 5.06 29.56
CA LYS A 237 4.62 6.42 29.30
C LYS A 237 6.05 6.57 29.89
N LYS A 238 7.01 5.81 29.41
CA LYS A 238 8.41 6.16 29.61
C LYS A 238 8.66 7.43 28.79
N LYS A 239 9.08 8.50 29.48
CA LYS A 239 9.61 9.69 28.85
C LYS A 239 10.56 9.25 27.75
N LYS A 240 10.20 9.54 26.49
CA LYS A 240 11.10 9.35 25.36
C LYS A 240 12.32 10.23 25.62
N GLN A 241 13.40 9.65 26.12
CA GLN A 241 14.70 10.23 25.88
C GLN A 241 14.89 10.16 24.36
N ALA A 242 15.09 11.33 23.76
CA ALA A 242 15.55 11.38 22.37
C ALA A 242 16.78 10.47 22.27
N PRO A 243 16.90 9.62 21.25
CA PRO A 243 18.11 8.86 21.02
C PRO A 243 19.25 9.88 20.94
N GLN A 244 20.19 9.80 21.85
CA GLN A 244 21.42 10.53 21.68
C GLN A 244 22.04 10.04 20.38
N GLN A 245 22.51 10.97 19.58
CA GLN A 245 23.20 10.71 18.34
C GLN A 245 24.34 9.72 18.64
N GLY A 246 24.09 8.44 18.38
CA GLY A 246 24.99 7.35 18.70
C GLY A 246 26.20 7.43 17.77
N ASP A 247 27.36 7.29 18.36
CA ASP A 247 28.60 7.12 17.62
C ASP A 247 28.51 5.84 16.79
N TRP A 248 28.47 5.96 15.46
CA TRP A 248 28.31 4.87 14.50
C TRP A 248 29.47 3.87 14.51
N ASN A 249 30.50 4.15 15.26
CA ASN A 249 31.69 3.30 15.43
C ASN A 249 31.65 2.45 16.70
N SER A 250 30.61 2.50 17.51
CA SER A 250 30.54 1.63 18.67
C SER A 250 30.23 0.20 18.23
N ASN A 251 31.13 -0.71 18.53
CA ASN A 251 30.98 -2.17 18.41
C ASN A 251 29.98 -2.75 19.43
N GLU A 252 29.05 -1.95 19.92
CA GLU A 252 27.99 -2.43 20.76
C GLU A 252 27.03 -3.28 19.92
N LYS A 253 26.99 -4.57 20.23
CA LYS A 253 25.99 -5.51 19.74
C LYS A 253 24.62 -4.91 19.96
N THR A 254 24.05 -4.32 18.93
CA THR A 254 22.66 -3.90 18.94
C THR A 254 21.84 -5.17 19.02
N THR A 255 21.45 -5.55 20.22
CA THR A 255 20.46 -6.61 20.42
C THR A 255 19.16 -6.07 19.88
N PHE A 256 18.79 -6.51 18.67
CA PHE A 256 17.47 -6.27 18.11
C PHE A 256 16.45 -6.89 19.07
N ARG A 257 15.80 -6.08 19.86
CA ARG A 257 14.61 -6.51 20.57
C ARG A 257 13.54 -6.74 19.54
N ALA A 258 12.96 -7.92 19.50
CA ALA A 258 11.66 -8.13 18.89
C ALA A 258 10.70 -7.10 19.52
N VAL A 259 10.35 -6.06 18.78
CA VAL A 259 9.68 -4.89 19.35
C VAL A 259 8.18 -5.14 19.50
N SER A 260 7.67 -6.22 18.89
CA SER A 260 6.28 -6.66 18.97
C SER A 260 6.20 -8.13 18.57
N PRO A 261 5.30 -8.93 19.14
CA PRO A 261 4.98 -10.25 18.61
C PRO A 261 4.30 -10.17 17.24
N MET A 262 3.78 -9.00 16.86
CA MET A 262 3.14 -8.78 15.57
C MET A 262 4.16 -8.73 14.44
N PRO A 263 3.86 -9.36 13.30
CA PRO A 263 4.68 -9.28 12.10
C PRO A 263 4.81 -7.84 11.60
N ALA A 264 5.90 -7.54 10.89
CA ALA A 264 6.07 -6.27 10.20
C ALA A 264 4.97 -6.04 9.18
N MET A 265 4.65 -4.77 8.91
CA MET A 265 3.55 -4.38 8.04
C MET A 265 4.01 -3.48 6.87
N ASN A 266 5.29 -3.59 6.49
CA ASN A 266 5.80 -2.77 5.41
C ASN A 266 5.64 -3.48 4.06
N PHE A 267 6.37 -4.59 3.86
CA PHE A 267 6.36 -5.33 2.60
C PHE A 267 6.56 -6.81 2.84
N ARG A 268 5.98 -7.64 2.00
CA ARG A 268 6.34 -9.05 1.83
C ARG A 268 7.47 -9.18 0.83
N ILE A 269 8.26 -10.22 0.94
CA ILE A 269 9.41 -10.50 0.07
C ILE A 269 9.67 -12.01 0.01
N TYR A 270 10.05 -12.52 -1.15
CA TYR A 270 10.55 -13.89 -1.27
C TYR A 270 12.05 -13.93 -1.00
N TRP A 271 12.47 -14.56 0.08
CA TRP A 271 13.85 -14.47 0.54
C TRP A 271 14.57 -15.82 0.76
N ASP A 272 13.99 -16.82 1.41
CA ASP A 272 14.74 -17.98 1.88
C ASP A 272 14.45 -19.30 1.13
N GLY A 273 13.57 -19.32 0.16
CA GLY A 273 13.36 -20.43 -0.77
C GLY A 273 12.35 -21.48 -0.34
N ASP A 274 11.61 -21.24 0.71
CA ASP A 274 10.37 -21.95 0.91
C ASP A 274 9.19 -21.22 0.21
N LEU A 275 7.96 -21.66 0.41
CA LEU A 275 6.79 -21.08 -0.26
C LEU A 275 6.11 -19.96 0.52
N GLN A 276 6.57 -19.70 1.76
CA GLN A 276 6.04 -18.64 2.59
C GLN A 276 6.73 -17.31 2.30
N ASP A 277 5.97 -16.24 2.42
CA ASP A 277 6.50 -14.89 2.37
C ASP A 277 7.34 -14.57 3.61
N GLU A 278 8.49 -13.93 3.41
CA GLU A 278 9.15 -13.17 4.46
C GLU A 278 8.68 -11.72 4.45
N LEU A 279 9.06 -11.00 5.51
CA LEU A 279 8.62 -9.63 5.74
C LEU A 279 9.83 -8.69 5.74
N LEU A 280 9.90 -7.81 4.76
CA LEU A 280 10.83 -6.71 4.76
C LEU A 280 10.31 -5.63 5.71
N ALA A 281 11.02 -5.44 6.80
CA ALA A 281 10.67 -4.50 7.86
C ALA A 281 11.63 -3.34 7.90
N ASN A 282 11.15 -2.20 8.37
CA ASN A 282 11.99 -1.05 8.64
C ASN A 282 11.69 -0.48 10.02
N GLY A 283 12.74 -0.14 10.74
CA GLY A 283 12.60 0.59 11.99
C GLY A 283 12.01 1.98 11.77
N ARG A 284 11.18 2.44 12.70
CA ARG A 284 10.45 3.71 12.64
C ARG A 284 11.31 4.97 12.73
N ALA A 285 12.61 4.86 12.71
CA ALA A 285 13.51 6.01 12.83
C ALA A 285 14.56 5.97 11.72
N PRO A 286 15.07 7.13 11.28
CA PRO A 286 16.09 7.22 10.25
C PRO A 286 17.40 6.51 10.60
N HIS A 287 17.50 5.92 11.78
CA HIS A 287 18.69 5.23 12.30
C HIS A 287 18.51 3.72 12.47
N PHE A 288 17.34 3.16 12.12
CA PHE A 288 17.14 1.72 12.13
C PHE A 288 17.23 1.17 10.72
N PRO A 289 18.21 0.30 10.43
CA PRO A 289 18.34 -0.33 9.13
C PRO A 289 17.11 -1.21 8.86
N PRO A 290 16.76 -1.42 7.59
CA PRO A 290 15.81 -2.45 7.19
C PRO A 290 16.27 -3.82 7.68
N TYR A 291 15.34 -4.73 7.91
CA TYR A 291 15.60 -6.12 8.30
C TYR A 291 14.51 -7.03 7.79
N ILE A 292 14.82 -8.31 7.68
CA ILE A 292 13.87 -9.33 7.22
C ILE A 292 13.40 -10.16 8.40
N GLN A 293 12.09 -10.41 8.45
CA GLN A 293 11.47 -11.30 9.42
C GLN A 293 10.83 -12.49 8.73
N LYS A 294 10.80 -13.62 9.42
CA LYS A 294 10.03 -14.81 9.06
C LYS A 294 9.08 -15.17 10.17
N TRP A 295 7.91 -15.67 9.81
CA TRP A 295 6.95 -16.23 10.73
C TRP A 295 7.36 -17.65 11.12
N ASN A 296 7.28 -17.99 12.41
CA ASN A 296 7.65 -19.31 12.93
C ASN A 296 6.44 -20.13 13.41
N GLY A 297 5.23 -19.75 13.01
CA GLY A 297 3.97 -20.33 13.47
C GLY A 297 3.40 -19.69 14.73
N LYS A 298 4.12 -18.72 15.32
CA LYS A 298 3.69 -18.05 16.56
C LYS A 298 4.04 -16.57 16.61
N GLU A 299 5.19 -16.21 16.10
CA GLU A 299 5.71 -14.84 16.12
C GLU A 299 6.65 -14.62 14.94
N ALA A 300 6.83 -13.35 14.56
CA ALA A 300 7.79 -12.97 13.54
C ALA A 300 9.18 -12.83 14.16
N VAL A 301 10.16 -13.56 13.63
CA VAL A 301 11.55 -13.54 14.09
C VAL A 301 12.44 -12.94 13.00
N ALA A 302 13.44 -12.16 13.42
CA ALA A 302 14.41 -11.62 12.48
C ALA A 302 15.30 -12.75 11.92
N LEU A 303 15.42 -12.80 10.58
CA LEU A 303 16.30 -13.75 9.92
C LEU A 303 17.76 -13.29 10.06
N PRO A 304 18.67 -14.19 10.49
CA PRO A 304 20.08 -13.95 10.35
C PRO A 304 20.47 -14.09 8.88
N LEU A 305 21.35 -13.24 8.42
CA LEU A 305 21.96 -13.41 7.09
C LEU A 305 22.86 -14.64 7.01
N SER A 306 23.10 -15.04 5.76
CA SER A 306 24.13 -16.03 5.44
C SER A 306 25.43 -15.67 6.16
N ASN A 307 25.94 -16.51 7.05
CA ASN A 307 27.12 -16.34 7.91
C ASN A 307 26.89 -15.72 9.31
N GLY A 308 25.66 -15.64 9.78
CA GLY A 308 25.34 -15.12 11.11
C GLY A 308 25.44 -13.61 11.27
N LYS A 309 25.62 -12.87 10.17
CA LYS A 309 25.52 -11.42 10.15
C LYS A 309 24.18 -10.99 9.62
N GLN A 310 23.64 -9.90 10.10
CA GLN A 310 22.44 -9.31 9.51
C GLN A 310 22.80 -8.59 8.21
N LEU A 311 21.86 -8.58 7.24
CA LEU A 311 22.02 -7.97 5.91
C LEU A 311 22.61 -6.56 5.94
N PHE A 312 22.39 -5.88 7.01
CA PHE A 312 22.66 -4.47 7.14
C PHE A 312 23.85 -4.12 8.03
N GLU A 313 24.59 -5.11 8.53
CA GLU A 313 25.91 -4.85 9.11
C GLU A 313 26.94 -4.36 8.10
N MET A 314 26.67 -4.54 6.82
CA MET A 314 27.60 -4.18 5.73
C MET A 314 27.43 -2.78 5.19
N GLY A 315 26.50 -1.99 5.66
CA GLY A 315 26.31 -0.67 5.12
C GLY A 315 25.29 0.16 5.86
N HIS A 316 25.40 1.43 5.71
CA HIS A 316 24.50 2.44 6.25
C HIS A 316 23.20 2.51 5.43
N SER A 317 22.53 1.37 5.23
CA SER A 317 21.25 1.33 4.52
C SER A 317 20.18 2.00 5.38
N VAL A 318 19.58 3.04 4.83
CA VAL A 318 18.44 3.73 5.43
C VAL A 318 17.31 3.76 4.44
N SER A 319 16.10 3.70 4.91
CA SER A 319 14.92 3.88 4.06
C SER A 319 14.91 5.28 3.43
N CYS A 320 14.51 5.36 2.17
CA CYS A 320 14.35 6.65 1.47
C CYS A 320 13.22 7.51 2.07
N ASN A 321 12.25 6.88 2.72
CA ASN A 321 11.23 7.57 3.51
C ASN A 321 10.98 6.78 4.81
N TRP A 322 10.99 7.48 5.90
CA TRP A 322 10.85 6.90 7.24
C TRP A 322 9.41 6.62 7.68
N THR A 323 8.42 7.09 6.93
CA THR A 323 7.01 6.89 7.28
C THR A 323 6.48 5.53 6.80
N LYS A 324 6.68 5.21 5.53
CA LYS A 324 6.23 3.96 4.90
C LYS A 324 7.39 2.98 4.65
N ALA A 325 8.62 3.45 4.66
CA ALA A 325 9.84 2.66 4.41
C ALA A 325 9.84 1.95 3.04
N THR A 326 9.28 2.61 2.05
CA THR A 326 9.11 2.07 0.70
C THR A 326 10.47 1.87 0.04
N PRO A 327 10.83 0.66 -0.44
CA PRO A 327 12.00 0.45 -1.26
C PRO A 327 11.84 1.15 -2.63
N ASN A 328 12.94 1.45 -3.28
CA ASN A 328 12.91 2.02 -4.64
C ASN A 328 12.54 0.97 -5.68
N LEU A 329 12.96 -0.26 -5.45
CA LEU A 329 12.68 -1.44 -6.25
C LEU A 329 12.67 -2.66 -5.34
N GLN A 330 11.84 -3.61 -5.63
CA GLN A 330 11.81 -4.96 -5.08
C GLN A 330 11.48 -5.88 -6.25
N ALA A 331 12.41 -6.74 -6.63
CA ALA A 331 12.24 -7.65 -7.75
C ALA A 331 13.30 -8.76 -7.71
N ASP A 332 13.01 -9.90 -8.31
CA ASP A 332 14.01 -10.92 -8.63
C ASP A 332 14.93 -10.41 -9.78
N LEU A 333 16.03 -9.76 -9.40
CA LEU A 333 16.95 -9.15 -10.34
C LEU A 333 17.88 -10.17 -11.01
N PHE A 334 18.11 -11.31 -10.40
CA PHE A 334 19.02 -12.33 -10.89
C PHE A 334 18.32 -13.53 -11.52
N GLY A 335 17.01 -13.62 -11.44
CA GLY A 335 16.22 -14.73 -11.97
C GLY A 335 16.43 -16.03 -11.16
N ASP A 336 16.66 -15.88 -9.86
CA ASP A 336 16.89 -17.00 -8.94
C ASP A 336 15.77 -17.14 -7.89
N TRP A 337 14.59 -16.54 -8.15
CA TRP A 337 13.35 -16.47 -7.35
C TRP A 337 13.45 -15.57 -6.10
N ARG A 338 14.63 -15.20 -5.71
CA ARG A 338 14.84 -14.34 -4.55
C ARG A 338 14.70 -12.87 -4.96
N GLU A 339 13.97 -12.11 -4.17
CA GLU A 339 13.82 -10.68 -4.41
C GLU A 339 14.93 -9.89 -3.72
N GLU A 340 15.47 -8.85 -4.43
CA GLU A 340 16.49 -7.91 -3.95
C GLU A 340 15.93 -6.50 -3.77
#